data_fd0593ded2eda61efc99b2fd6ee85413
#
_entry.id   fd0593ded2eda61efc99b2fd6ee85413
#
_cell.length_a   1.000
_cell.length_b   1.000
_cell.length_c   1.000
_cell.angle_alpha   90.00
_cell.angle_beta   90.00
_cell.angle_gamma   90.00
#
_symmetry.space_group_name_H-M   'P 1'
#
loop_
_entity.id
_entity.type
_entity.pdbx_description
1 polymer ?
#
loop_
_entity_poly.entity_id
_entity_poly.type
_entity_poly.pdbx_seq_one_letter_code
_entity_poly.pdbx_strand_id
1 'polypeptide(L)'
;MYGDENKHAYQSAVRFAAMADEPGTCTSLFIYGKSGLGKTHLLLAIKNYLNEHSPHLRVKYANSQTYVEDYISELAISKNRAGIILREYHDADVLIIDDIQNIIGKTQSIENFFSLMDEFIRNNKKIAIASDRAPKNLGMDERLTSRFNAGMLCLVSEPGFEMKYMILKRYYENTVLPDAEAEAAAVALDGTGSLLDTLRSGGGKLTDEQLRHMAEVSGTNIRELESFCERCAGASYECEQSGRELTGEEIDRIANEYFDTAHKKIHIDTVQSVVEEFYHVSHEELIGPRRMANIAFARHVAIYLAMDMCEMTTPMVGAEFGGRNHSTVLSSIKVVEKKLKEDRSLCEDLQAMRNKIILKS
;
A
#
# COMPACT_ATOMS: atom_id res chain seq x y z
N MET A 1 7.79 -4.05 -11.72
CA MET A 1 6.90 -3.47 -12.75
C MET A 1 6.97 -1.96 -12.68
N TYR A 2 6.81 -1.31 -13.81
CA TYR A 2 6.98 0.13 -13.95
C TYR A 2 5.66 0.71 -14.47
N GLY A 3 5.07 1.62 -13.71
CA GLY A 3 3.85 2.34 -14.05
C GLY A 3 3.97 3.79 -13.61
N ASP A 4 3.06 4.64 -14.04
CA ASP A 4 3.12 6.07 -13.71
C ASP A 4 3.01 6.31 -12.19
N GLU A 5 2.28 5.45 -11.47
CA GLU A 5 2.06 5.54 -10.03
C GLU A 5 3.34 5.32 -9.21
N ASN A 6 4.25 4.45 -9.66
CA ASN A 6 5.50 4.14 -8.95
C ASN A 6 6.75 4.66 -9.68
N LYS A 7 6.59 5.39 -10.77
CA LYS A 7 7.66 5.89 -11.63
C LYS A 7 8.76 6.62 -10.85
N HIS A 8 8.36 7.56 -10.01
CA HIS A 8 9.30 8.33 -9.20
C HIS A 8 10.07 7.45 -8.21
N ALA A 9 9.39 6.54 -7.51
CA ALA A 9 10.03 5.64 -6.56
C ALA A 9 11.00 4.68 -7.25
N TYR A 10 10.60 4.11 -8.39
CA TYR A 10 11.45 3.24 -9.21
C TYR A 10 12.68 3.98 -9.72
N GLN A 11 12.52 5.16 -10.35
CA GLN A 11 13.65 5.95 -10.87
C GLN A 11 14.63 6.36 -9.76
N SER A 12 14.11 6.72 -8.59
CA SER A 12 14.93 7.06 -7.43
C SER A 12 15.70 5.86 -6.89
N ALA A 13 15.08 4.68 -6.85
CA ALA A 13 15.73 3.44 -6.46
C ALA A 13 16.86 3.05 -7.44
N VAL A 14 16.60 3.13 -8.75
CA VAL A 14 17.60 2.88 -9.80
C VAL A 14 18.75 3.88 -9.68
N ARG A 15 18.44 5.18 -9.54
CA ARG A 15 19.47 6.22 -9.38
C ARG A 15 20.31 6.00 -8.13
N PHE A 16 19.69 5.68 -7.01
CA PHE A 16 20.38 5.39 -5.76
C PHE A 16 21.36 4.21 -5.92
N ALA A 17 20.91 3.12 -6.55
CA ALA A 17 21.71 1.93 -6.76
C ALA A 17 22.85 2.18 -7.77
N ALA A 18 22.56 2.82 -8.91
CA ALA A 18 23.56 3.11 -9.94
C ALA A 18 24.66 4.07 -9.48
N MET A 19 24.35 4.98 -8.54
CA MET A 19 25.29 5.96 -8.00
C MET A 19 25.86 5.57 -6.63
N ALA A 20 25.76 4.30 -6.23
CA ALA A 20 26.21 3.86 -4.92
C ALA A 20 27.72 4.02 -4.72
N ASP A 21 28.51 3.84 -5.78
CA ASP A 21 29.98 4.00 -5.78
C ASP A 21 30.44 5.44 -5.91
N GLU A 22 29.55 6.38 -6.28
CA GLU A 22 29.94 7.76 -6.56
C GLU A 22 29.98 8.59 -5.26
N PRO A 23 31.16 9.15 -4.87
CA PRO A 23 31.26 10.03 -3.74
C PRO A 23 30.53 11.37 -4.01
N GLY A 24 29.92 11.95 -2.97
CA GLY A 24 29.23 13.22 -3.07
C GLY A 24 27.83 13.20 -3.69
N THR A 25 27.34 12.01 -4.09
CA THR A 25 25.95 11.84 -4.52
C THR A 25 25.01 11.64 -3.32
N CYS A 26 23.69 11.61 -3.55
CA CYS A 26 22.70 11.46 -2.49
C CYS A 26 23.02 10.23 -1.61
N THR A 27 23.21 10.46 -0.32
CA THR A 27 23.62 9.44 0.66
C THR A 27 22.43 8.67 1.23
N SER A 28 21.21 9.19 1.14
CA SER A 28 20.03 8.54 1.72
C SER A 28 18.83 8.50 0.77
N LEU A 29 18.14 7.36 0.78
CA LEU A 29 16.88 7.11 0.08
C LEU A 29 15.82 6.69 1.11
N PHE A 30 14.71 7.39 1.18
CA PHE A 30 13.59 7.05 2.03
C PHE A 30 12.35 6.73 1.19
N ILE A 31 11.94 5.45 1.21
CA ILE A 31 10.79 4.93 0.47
C ILE A 31 9.63 4.78 1.43
N TYR A 32 8.50 5.39 1.14
CA TYR A 32 7.32 5.26 2.01
C TYR A 32 6.04 5.02 1.24
N GLY A 33 5.05 4.45 1.90
CA GLY A 33 3.73 4.15 1.34
C GLY A 33 3.03 3.08 2.16
N LYS A 34 1.75 2.87 1.95
CA LYS A 34 0.95 1.88 2.69
C LYS A 34 1.58 0.48 2.68
N SER A 35 1.18 -0.38 3.61
CA SER A 35 1.62 -1.78 3.61
C SER A 35 1.19 -2.49 2.32
N GLY A 36 1.97 -3.47 1.88
CA GLY A 36 1.64 -4.28 0.70
C GLY A 36 1.86 -3.62 -0.66
N LEU A 37 2.47 -2.42 -0.75
CA LEU A 37 2.71 -1.72 -2.02
C LEU A 37 4.06 -2.03 -2.70
N GLY A 38 4.84 -2.99 -2.19
CA GLY A 38 6.10 -3.40 -2.81
C GLY A 38 7.35 -2.63 -2.37
N LYS A 39 7.33 -1.89 -1.25
CA LYS A 39 8.52 -1.19 -0.70
C LYS A 39 9.69 -2.13 -0.46
N THR A 40 9.45 -3.24 0.23
CA THR A 40 10.45 -4.32 0.45
C THR A 40 11.01 -4.83 -0.86
N HIS A 41 10.16 -5.00 -1.88
CA HIS A 41 10.57 -5.45 -3.21
C HIS A 41 11.56 -4.47 -3.86
N LEU A 42 11.31 -3.16 -3.75
CA LEU A 42 12.25 -2.14 -4.23
C LEU A 42 13.59 -2.18 -3.48
N LEU A 43 13.57 -2.34 -2.14
CA LEU A 43 14.81 -2.46 -1.35
C LEU A 43 15.62 -3.70 -1.72
N LEU A 44 14.95 -4.85 -1.91
CA LEU A 44 15.60 -6.08 -2.34
C LEU A 44 16.13 -5.97 -3.78
N ALA A 45 15.42 -5.26 -4.65
CA ALA A 45 15.91 -4.99 -6.01
C ALA A 45 17.19 -4.13 -5.99
N ILE A 46 17.27 -3.11 -5.12
CA ILE A 46 18.50 -2.33 -4.90
C ILE A 46 19.63 -3.25 -4.44
N LYS A 47 19.38 -4.09 -3.43
CA LYS A 47 20.37 -5.04 -2.91
C LYS A 47 20.88 -5.98 -4.00
N ASN A 48 19.98 -6.59 -4.77
CA ASN A 48 20.36 -7.52 -5.82
C ASN A 48 21.17 -6.83 -6.93
N TYR A 49 20.75 -5.65 -7.35
CA TYR A 49 21.49 -4.84 -8.33
C TYR A 49 22.91 -4.53 -7.84
N LEU A 50 23.09 -4.11 -6.60
CA LEU A 50 24.40 -3.81 -6.03
C LEU A 50 25.28 -5.04 -5.92
N ASN A 51 24.74 -6.19 -5.50
CA ASN A 51 25.49 -7.45 -5.43
C ASN A 51 25.98 -7.91 -6.81
N GLU A 52 25.20 -7.64 -7.88
CA GLU A 52 25.54 -8.03 -9.24
C GLU A 52 26.51 -7.05 -9.91
N HIS A 53 26.29 -5.73 -9.76
CA HIS A 53 27.01 -4.70 -10.51
C HIS A 53 28.14 -4.02 -9.71
N SER A 54 28.10 -4.08 -8.37
CA SER A 54 29.09 -3.48 -7.47
C SER A 54 29.49 -4.47 -6.34
N PRO A 55 30.00 -5.69 -6.66
CA PRO A 55 30.26 -6.75 -5.67
C PRO A 55 31.36 -6.39 -4.66
N HIS A 56 32.10 -5.33 -4.86
CA HIS A 56 33.09 -4.81 -3.91
C HIS A 56 32.45 -4.03 -2.76
N LEU A 57 31.18 -3.56 -2.91
CA LEU A 57 30.45 -2.89 -1.85
C LEU A 57 29.86 -3.90 -0.86
N ARG A 58 30.04 -3.66 0.40
CA ARG A 58 29.43 -4.43 1.47
C ARG A 58 28.01 -3.91 1.70
N VAL A 59 27.02 -4.67 1.24
CA VAL A 59 25.58 -4.34 1.37
C VAL A 59 24.99 -5.10 2.55
N LYS A 60 24.57 -4.40 3.59
CA LYS A 60 23.81 -4.96 4.72
C LYS A 60 22.33 -4.64 4.57
N TYR A 61 21.51 -5.68 4.50
CA TYR A 61 20.03 -5.57 4.58
C TYR A 61 19.56 -6.10 5.93
N ALA A 62 18.69 -5.36 6.58
CA ALA A 62 17.98 -5.81 7.78
C ALA A 62 16.56 -5.22 7.83
N ASN A 63 15.64 -5.99 8.41
CA ASN A 63 14.40 -5.40 8.90
C ASN A 63 14.72 -4.66 10.22
N SER A 64 14.03 -3.58 10.51
CA SER A 64 14.30 -2.79 11.70
C SER A 64 14.07 -3.54 13.02
N GLN A 65 13.20 -4.55 13.02
CA GLN A 65 13.05 -5.44 14.19
C GLN A 65 14.29 -6.29 14.41
N THR A 66 14.85 -6.89 13.35
CA THR A 66 16.12 -7.64 13.42
C THR A 66 17.25 -6.74 13.92
N TYR A 67 17.31 -5.49 13.43
CA TYR A 67 18.29 -4.52 13.95
C TYR A 67 18.17 -4.29 15.46
N VAL A 68 16.94 -4.17 15.96
CA VAL A 68 16.68 -4.00 17.40
C VAL A 68 17.08 -5.25 18.20
N GLU A 69 16.77 -6.44 17.70
CA GLU A 69 17.14 -7.72 18.31
C GLU A 69 18.67 -7.88 18.35
N ASP A 70 19.36 -7.55 17.26
CA ASP A 70 20.82 -7.53 17.16
C ASP A 70 21.43 -6.55 18.17
N TYR A 71 20.87 -5.34 18.29
CA TYR A 71 21.31 -4.34 19.26
C TYR A 71 21.12 -4.81 20.71
N ILE A 72 19.98 -5.39 21.07
CA ILE A 72 19.71 -5.91 22.41
C ILE A 72 20.65 -7.10 22.71
N SER A 73 20.87 -7.98 21.74
CA SER A 73 21.76 -9.13 21.86
C SER A 73 23.20 -8.69 22.10
N GLU A 74 23.65 -7.65 21.41
CA GLU A 74 24.97 -7.06 21.60
C GLU A 74 25.14 -6.49 23.03
N LEU A 75 24.13 -5.82 23.56
CA LEU A 75 24.13 -5.30 24.93
C LEU A 75 24.19 -6.42 25.99
N ALA A 76 23.60 -7.58 25.69
CA ALA A 76 23.56 -8.74 26.60
C ALA A 76 24.88 -9.54 26.61
N ILE A 77 25.71 -9.41 25.55
CA ILE A 77 26.99 -10.09 25.43
C ILE A 77 28.01 -9.41 26.35
N SER A 78 28.70 -10.23 27.17
CA SER A 78 29.75 -9.77 28.09
C SER A 78 30.81 -8.95 27.38
N LYS A 79 31.35 -7.94 28.05
CA LYS A 79 32.30 -6.90 27.53
C LYS A 79 33.47 -7.41 26.66
N ASN A 80 33.84 -8.69 26.74
CA ASN A 80 34.95 -9.26 25.96
C ASN A 80 34.59 -9.68 24.53
N ARG A 81 33.32 -9.67 24.13
CA ARG A 81 32.84 -9.99 22.78
C ARG A 81 31.85 -8.92 22.24
N ALA A 82 31.75 -7.80 22.93
CA ALA A 82 30.92 -6.69 22.49
C ALA A 82 31.44 -6.12 21.16
N GLY A 83 30.55 -5.73 20.27
CA GLY A 83 30.88 -5.09 18.99
C GLY A 83 30.92 -6.04 17.77
N ILE A 84 30.64 -7.34 17.93
CA ILE A 84 30.71 -8.28 16.78
C ILE A 84 29.46 -8.18 15.91
N ILE A 85 28.28 -8.18 16.51
CA ILE A 85 27.00 -8.21 15.77
C ILE A 85 26.75 -6.87 15.09
N LEU A 86 26.89 -5.76 15.81
CA LEU A 86 26.69 -4.42 15.26
C LEU A 86 27.79 -3.99 14.28
N ARG A 87 28.96 -4.64 14.33
CA ARG A 87 30.07 -4.35 13.41
C ARG A 87 29.67 -4.50 11.95
N GLU A 88 28.85 -5.49 11.62
CA GLU A 88 28.37 -5.69 10.25
C GLU A 88 27.56 -4.49 9.72
N TYR A 89 26.84 -3.79 10.61
CA TYR A 89 26.12 -2.58 10.24
C TYR A 89 27.07 -1.41 10.02
N HIS A 90 28.04 -1.22 10.93
CA HIS A 90 29.05 -0.16 10.82
C HIS A 90 30.03 -0.37 9.66
N ASP A 91 30.40 -1.61 9.36
CA ASP A 91 31.34 -1.94 8.27
C ASP A 91 30.67 -1.90 6.89
N ALA A 92 29.35 -1.88 6.80
CA ALA A 92 28.64 -1.81 5.52
C ALA A 92 28.95 -0.50 4.78
N ASP A 93 29.03 -0.57 3.46
CA ASP A 93 29.14 0.58 2.57
C ASP A 93 27.76 1.07 2.14
N VAL A 94 26.79 0.14 2.03
CA VAL A 94 25.38 0.40 1.81
C VAL A 94 24.54 -0.30 2.86
N LEU A 95 23.76 0.45 3.62
CA LEU A 95 22.81 -0.05 4.62
C LEU A 95 21.39 0.04 4.09
N ILE A 96 20.65 -1.04 4.15
CA ILE A 96 19.24 -1.12 3.73
C ILE A 96 18.40 -1.55 4.93
N ILE A 97 17.51 -0.66 5.39
CA ILE A 97 16.63 -0.91 6.54
C ILE A 97 15.18 -0.91 6.11
N ASP A 98 14.51 -2.02 6.32
CA ASP A 98 13.09 -2.16 6.03
C ASP A 98 12.23 -1.94 7.29
N ASP A 99 10.99 -1.47 7.08
CA ASP A 99 9.96 -1.28 8.10
C ASP A 99 10.42 -0.45 9.32
N ILE A 100 11.06 0.70 9.07
CA ILE A 100 11.64 1.55 10.13
C ILE A 100 10.64 1.96 11.22
N GLN A 101 9.33 1.94 10.93
CA GLN A 101 8.29 2.24 11.92
C GLN A 101 8.31 1.29 13.12
N ASN A 102 8.85 0.07 13.02
CA ASN A 102 8.89 -0.89 14.13
C ASN A 102 9.96 -0.57 15.19
N ILE A 103 10.86 0.40 14.93
CA ILE A 103 11.80 0.90 15.94
C ILE A 103 11.16 1.96 16.86
N ILE A 104 10.01 2.52 16.48
CA ILE A 104 9.31 3.55 17.26
C ILE A 104 8.95 3.03 18.66
N GLY A 105 9.14 3.87 19.67
CA GLY A 105 8.92 3.51 21.08
C GLY A 105 10.10 2.80 21.75
N LYS A 106 11.14 2.40 21.02
CA LYS A 106 12.36 1.75 21.56
C LYS A 106 13.50 2.77 21.67
N THR A 107 13.43 3.64 22.67
CA THR A 107 14.28 4.83 22.79
C THR A 107 15.78 4.57 22.59
N GLN A 108 16.35 3.55 23.24
CA GLN A 108 17.79 3.24 23.12
C GLN A 108 18.15 2.78 21.69
N SER A 109 17.31 1.97 21.07
CA SER A 109 17.53 1.48 19.71
C SER A 109 17.42 2.63 18.69
N ILE A 110 16.50 3.58 18.91
CA ILE A 110 16.37 4.79 18.07
C ILE A 110 17.63 5.64 18.18
N GLU A 111 18.15 5.89 19.38
CA GLU A 111 19.38 6.68 19.58
C GLU A 111 20.59 6.01 18.94
N ASN A 112 20.72 4.69 19.05
CA ASN A 112 21.78 3.94 18.39
C ASN A 112 21.66 3.99 16.88
N PHE A 113 20.45 3.79 16.33
CA PHE A 113 20.20 3.90 14.90
C PHE A 113 20.50 5.31 14.38
N PHE A 114 20.17 6.33 15.16
CA PHE A 114 20.51 7.72 14.84
C PHE A 114 22.02 7.93 14.72
N SER A 115 22.79 7.38 15.67
CA SER A 115 24.26 7.45 15.65
C SER A 115 24.85 6.75 14.43
N LEU A 116 24.31 5.58 14.07
CA LEU A 116 24.69 4.82 12.89
C LEU A 116 24.39 5.60 11.60
N MET A 117 23.21 6.19 11.51
CA MET A 117 22.82 7.03 10.37
C MET A 117 23.73 8.24 10.20
N ASP A 118 24.10 8.91 11.32
CA ASP A 118 25.04 10.03 11.31
C ASP A 118 26.44 9.61 10.86
N GLU A 119 26.88 8.44 11.25
CA GLU A 119 28.15 7.87 10.79
C GLU A 119 28.12 7.64 9.27
N PHE A 120 27.03 7.05 8.75
CA PHE A 120 26.88 6.83 7.30
C PHE A 120 26.92 8.14 6.51
N ILE A 121 26.18 9.15 6.96
CA ILE A 121 26.15 10.47 6.30
C ILE A 121 27.54 11.14 6.33
N ARG A 122 28.23 11.11 7.48
CA ARG A 122 29.57 11.73 7.63
C ARG A 122 30.63 11.05 6.80
N ASN A 123 30.53 9.72 6.63
CA ASN A 123 31.48 8.93 5.87
C ASN A 123 31.10 8.78 4.39
N ASN A 124 30.09 9.52 3.90
CA ASN A 124 29.54 9.42 2.55
C ASN A 124 29.08 8.00 2.16
N LYS A 125 28.75 7.16 3.15
CA LYS A 125 28.14 5.85 2.93
C LYS A 125 26.68 6.01 2.55
N LYS A 126 26.07 4.97 1.99
CA LYS A 126 24.70 5.01 1.48
C LYS A 126 23.74 4.33 2.43
N ILE A 127 22.53 4.90 2.58
CA ILE A 127 21.48 4.31 3.39
C ILE A 127 20.14 4.36 2.64
N ALA A 128 19.46 3.22 2.51
CA ALA A 128 18.10 3.13 1.98
C ALA A 128 17.15 2.62 3.08
N ILE A 129 16.03 3.29 3.25
CA ILE A 129 15.08 3.03 4.33
C ILE A 129 13.68 2.90 3.74
N ALA A 130 12.89 1.92 4.20
CA ALA A 130 11.46 1.85 3.91
C ALA A 130 10.59 2.05 5.15
N SER A 131 9.40 2.62 4.94
CA SER A 131 8.41 2.89 5.97
C SER A 131 6.97 2.75 5.45
N ASP A 132 6.03 2.45 6.36
CA ASP A 132 4.59 2.48 6.05
C ASP A 132 4.04 3.91 5.91
N ARG A 133 4.76 4.94 6.38
CA ARG A 133 4.35 6.35 6.39
C ARG A 133 5.51 7.31 6.18
N ALA A 134 5.19 8.55 5.81
CA ALA A 134 6.19 9.60 5.62
C ALA A 134 6.95 9.93 6.92
N PRO A 135 8.22 10.43 6.84
CA PRO A 135 9.02 10.77 8.02
C PRO A 135 8.31 11.66 9.03
N LYS A 136 7.57 12.67 8.57
CA LYS A 136 6.81 13.60 9.42
C LYS A 136 5.70 12.94 10.25
N ASN A 137 5.24 11.76 9.81
CA ASN A 137 4.15 11.01 10.44
C ASN A 137 4.65 9.84 11.29
N LEU A 138 5.97 9.68 11.42
CA LEU A 138 6.58 8.62 12.23
C LEU A 138 6.57 8.93 13.74
N GLY A 139 6.33 10.18 14.14
CA GLY A 139 6.41 10.58 15.55
C GLY A 139 7.83 10.50 16.14
N MET A 140 8.84 10.55 15.29
CA MET A 140 10.25 10.58 15.67
C MET A 140 10.72 12.02 15.95
N ASP A 141 11.89 12.14 16.59
CA ASP A 141 12.57 13.41 16.82
C ASP A 141 12.77 14.18 15.50
N GLU A 142 12.67 15.52 15.58
CA GLU A 142 12.87 16.41 14.42
C GLU A 142 14.23 16.20 13.74
N ARG A 143 15.26 15.82 14.50
CA ARG A 143 16.60 15.54 13.97
C ARG A 143 16.59 14.37 12.98
N LEU A 144 15.94 13.26 13.34
CA LEU A 144 15.78 12.10 12.44
C LEU A 144 14.92 12.45 11.23
N THR A 145 13.80 13.11 11.48
CA THR A 145 12.88 13.56 10.42
C THR A 145 13.60 14.47 9.42
N SER A 146 14.42 15.41 9.90
CA SER A 146 15.21 16.30 9.06
C SER A 146 16.22 15.53 8.20
N ARG A 147 16.90 14.51 8.74
CA ARG A 147 17.84 13.68 7.98
C ARG A 147 17.18 12.83 6.91
N PHE A 148 16.04 12.24 7.23
CA PHE A 148 15.26 11.52 6.22
C PHE A 148 14.82 12.43 5.08
N ASN A 149 14.46 13.68 5.39
CA ASN A 149 14.06 14.67 4.40
C ASN A 149 15.24 15.28 3.61
N ALA A 150 16.47 15.17 4.10
CA ALA A 150 17.66 15.68 3.41
C ALA A 150 18.06 14.83 2.21
N GLY A 151 17.62 13.56 2.16
CA GLY A 151 17.85 12.64 1.06
C GLY A 151 16.75 12.62 0.01
N MET A 152 16.74 11.55 -0.81
CA MET A 152 15.65 11.28 -1.74
C MET A 152 14.46 10.72 -0.97
N LEU A 153 13.32 11.39 -1.04
CA LEU A 153 12.07 10.98 -0.41
C LEU A 153 11.09 10.50 -1.49
N CYS A 154 10.68 9.24 -1.43
CA CYS A 154 9.91 8.59 -2.48
C CYS A 154 8.63 7.95 -1.94
N LEU A 155 7.49 8.40 -2.44
CA LEU A 155 6.20 7.77 -2.20
C LEU A 155 6.00 6.61 -3.19
N VAL A 156 5.63 5.45 -2.67
CA VAL A 156 5.06 4.35 -3.46
C VAL A 156 3.54 4.47 -3.35
N SER A 157 2.93 4.85 -4.46
CA SER A 157 1.48 5.03 -4.55
C SER A 157 0.78 3.69 -4.76
N GLU A 158 -0.52 3.68 -4.53
CA GLU A 158 -1.38 2.53 -4.80
C GLU A 158 -1.43 2.24 -6.29
N PRO A 159 -1.43 0.95 -6.70
CA PRO A 159 -1.48 0.57 -8.10
C PRO A 159 -2.85 0.91 -8.70
N GLY A 160 -2.87 1.56 -9.85
CA GLY A 160 -4.05 1.73 -10.68
C GLY A 160 -4.41 0.43 -11.42
N PHE A 161 -5.51 0.46 -12.18
CA PHE A 161 -6.03 -0.72 -12.90
C PHE A 161 -4.97 -1.42 -13.75
N GLU A 162 -4.28 -0.70 -14.62
CA GLU A 162 -3.29 -1.29 -15.54
C GLU A 162 -2.11 -1.94 -14.78
N MET A 163 -1.68 -1.33 -13.69
CA MET A 163 -0.63 -1.90 -12.87
C MET A 163 -1.11 -3.15 -12.12
N LYS A 164 -2.31 -3.16 -11.57
CA LYS A 164 -2.91 -4.34 -10.94
C LYS A 164 -3.01 -5.50 -11.94
N TYR A 165 -3.52 -5.23 -13.15
CA TYR A 165 -3.59 -6.21 -14.20
C TYR A 165 -2.21 -6.80 -14.56
N MET A 166 -1.19 -5.94 -14.74
CA MET A 166 0.17 -6.41 -15.02
C MET A 166 0.77 -7.23 -13.87
N ILE A 167 0.47 -6.87 -12.61
CA ILE A 167 0.91 -7.61 -11.44
C ILE A 167 0.26 -9.01 -11.43
N LEU A 168 -1.07 -9.08 -11.56
CA LEU A 168 -1.82 -10.33 -11.61
C LEU A 168 -1.35 -11.23 -12.75
N LYS A 169 -1.23 -10.69 -13.96
CA LYS A 169 -0.79 -11.42 -15.14
C LYS A 169 0.61 -12.04 -14.94
N ARG A 170 1.56 -11.21 -14.51
CA ARG A 170 2.92 -11.69 -14.29
C ARG A 170 3.02 -12.68 -13.13
N TYR A 171 2.28 -12.47 -12.06
CA TYR A 171 2.24 -13.41 -10.94
C TYR A 171 1.65 -14.75 -11.38
N TYR A 172 0.53 -14.71 -12.11
CA TYR A 172 -0.11 -15.89 -12.67
C TYR A 172 0.82 -16.67 -13.61
N GLU A 173 1.47 -15.99 -14.58
CA GLU A 173 2.36 -16.61 -15.55
C GLU A 173 3.62 -17.22 -14.91
N ASN A 174 4.20 -16.57 -13.88
CA ASN A 174 5.49 -17.00 -13.32
C ASN A 174 5.37 -17.92 -12.08
N THR A 175 4.23 -17.90 -11.39
CA THR A 175 4.10 -18.56 -10.08
C THR A 175 2.96 -19.56 -10.04
N VAL A 176 1.85 -19.27 -10.72
CA VAL A 176 0.62 -20.09 -10.67
C VAL A 176 0.57 -21.08 -11.82
N LEU A 177 0.94 -20.66 -13.03
CA LEU A 177 1.09 -21.61 -14.15
C LEU A 177 2.33 -22.47 -13.93
N PRO A 178 2.20 -23.79 -13.86
CA PRO A 178 3.37 -24.67 -13.81
C PRO A 178 4.18 -24.53 -15.11
N ASP A 179 5.50 -24.45 -14.99
CA ASP A 179 6.38 -24.65 -16.15
C ASP A 179 6.10 -26.05 -16.71
N ALA A 180 5.60 -26.12 -17.94
CA ALA A 180 5.31 -27.39 -18.61
C ALA A 180 6.53 -28.33 -18.67
N GLU A 181 7.77 -27.77 -18.60
CA GLU A 181 9.01 -28.54 -18.50
C GLU A 181 9.25 -29.10 -17.09
N ALA A 182 8.80 -28.40 -16.02
CA ALA A 182 8.90 -28.91 -14.66
C ALA A 182 7.90 -30.05 -14.39
N GLU A 183 6.71 -30.00 -14.99
CA GLU A 183 5.73 -31.11 -14.95
C GLU A 183 6.27 -32.35 -15.65
N ALA A 184 6.88 -32.22 -16.83
CA ALA A 184 7.47 -33.35 -17.56
C ALA A 184 8.62 -34.00 -16.78
N ALA A 185 9.40 -33.23 -16.05
CA ALA A 185 10.50 -33.73 -15.20
C ALA A 185 10.01 -34.38 -13.89
N ALA A 186 8.95 -33.84 -13.27
CA ALA A 186 8.36 -34.39 -12.04
C ALA A 186 7.63 -35.73 -12.27
N VAL A 187 6.90 -35.86 -13.39
CA VAL A 187 6.24 -37.12 -13.79
C VAL A 187 7.25 -38.23 -14.14
N ALA A 188 8.47 -37.85 -14.56
CA ALA A 188 9.51 -38.84 -14.91
C ALA A 188 10.25 -39.39 -13.68
N LEU A 189 10.16 -38.77 -12.50
CA LEU A 189 10.99 -39.11 -11.33
C LEU A 189 10.29 -39.97 -10.27
N ASP A 190 8.92 -40.00 -10.21
CA ASP A 190 8.26 -40.76 -9.17
C ASP A 190 6.89 -41.29 -9.63
N GLY A 191 6.77 -42.61 -9.75
CA GLY A 191 5.50 -43.32 -10.08
C GLY A 191 4.44 -43.30 -8.95
N THR A 192 4.59 -42.41 -7.96
CA THR A 192 3.63 -42.18 -6.88
C THR A 192 3.36 -40.66 -6.82
N GLY A 193 2.40 -40.17 -7.60
CA GLY A 193 1.89 -38.82 -7.53
C GLY A 193 1.52 -38.48 -6.08
N SER A 194 2.37 -37.73 -5.40
CA SER A 194 2.10 -37.23 -4.05
C SER A 194 0.90 -36.27 -4.11
N LEU A 195 0.03 -36.33 -3.11
CA LEU A 195 -1.06 -35.36 -2.92
C LEU A 195 -0.55 -33.91 -2.95
N LEU A 196 0.72 -33.71 -2.56
CA LEU A 196 1.43 -32.43 -2.61
C LEU A 196 1.76 -31.98 -4.05
N ASP A 197 2.02 -32.91 -4.99
CA ASP A 197 2.28 -32.56 -6.39
C ASP A 197 0.97 -32.21 -7.11
N THR A 198 -0.15 -32.87 -6.73
CA THR A 198 -1.49 -32.50 -7.19
C THR A 198 -1.91 -31.12 -6.69
N LEU A 199 -1.48 -30.71 -5.49
CA LEU A 199 -1.72 -29.38 -4.94
C LEU A 199 -0.78 -28.30 -5.53
N ARG A 200 0.38 -28.67 -6.06
CA ARG A 200 1.34 -27.79 -6.74
C ARG A 200 1.05 -27.59 -8.23
N SER A 201 0.48 -28.59 -8.89
CA SER A 201 0.17 -28.59 -10.33
C SER A 201 -1.22 -28.05 -10.66
N GLY A 202 -1.95 -27.47 -9.71
CA GLY A 202 -3.36 -27.20 -9.83
C GLY A 202 -3.78 -25.76 -10.09
N GLY A 203 -3.02 -24.97 -10.80
CA GLY A 203 -3.51 -23.66 -11.28
C GLY A 203 -4.39 -23.86 -12.53
N GLY A 204 -5.72 -23.69 -12.43
CA GLY A 204 -6.61 -23.65 -13.59
C GLY A 204 -6.28 -22.48 -14.52
N LYS A 205 -6.71 -22.59 -15.78
CA LYS A 205 -6.47 -21.56 -16.77
C LYS A 205 -7.32 -20.32 -16.48
N LEU A 206 -6.65 -19.18 -16.35
CA LEU A 206 -7.28 -17.87 -16.30
C LEU A 206 -7.10 -17.16 -17.64
N THR A 207 -8.19 -16.68 -18.20
CA THR A 207 -8.16 -15.90 -19.44
C THR A 207 -7.72 -14.47 -19.18
N ASP A 208 -7.27 -13.76 -20.22
CA ASP A 208 -6.89 -12.34 -20.11
C ASP A 208 -8.08 -11.47 -19.65
N GLU A 209 -9.30 -11.83 -20.06
CA GLU A 209 -10.53 -11.15 -19.65
C GLU A 209 -10.80 -11.35 -18.15
N GLN A 210 -10.64 -12.57 -17.64
CA GLN A 210 -10.76 -12.85 -16.21
C GLN A 210 -9.69 -12.11 -15.39
N LEU A 211 -8.43 -12.06 -15.84
CA LEU A 211 -7.36 -11.30 -15.17
C LEU A 211 -7.65 -9.78 -15.16
N ARG A 212 -8.25 -9.25 -16.23
CA ARG A 212 -8.71 -7.85 -16.26
C ARG A 212 -9.84 -7.61 -15.26
N HIS A 213 -10.83 -8.50 -15.25
CA HIS A 213 -11.94 -8.43 -14.28
C HIS A 213 -11.43 -8.53 -12.84
N MET A 214 -10.48 -9.42 -12.57
CA MET A 214 -9.82 -9.51 -11.26
C MET A 214 -9.11 -8.21 -10.88
N ALA A 215 -8.44 -7.53 -11.82
CA ALA A 215 -7.81 -6.23 -11.57
C ALA A 215 -8.83 -5.12 -11.28
N GLU A 216 -10.02 -5.19 -11.88
CA GLU A 216 -11.11 -4.24 -11.67
C GLU A 216 -11.69 -4.37 -10.26
N VAL A 217 -12.00 -5.60 -9.84
CA VAL A 217 -12.69 -5.87 -8.56
C VAL A 217 -11.74 -5.96 -7.35
N SER A 218 -10.43 -5.96 -7.56
CA SER A 218 -9.44 -6.12 -6.51
C SER A 218 -9.08 -4.82 -5.79
N GLY A 219 -8.62 -4.94 -4.54
CA GLY A 219 -8.01 -3.87 -3.76
C GLY A 219 -6.63 -3.45 -4.28
N THR A 220 -5.90 -2.68 -3.48
CA THR A 220 -4.60 -2.08 -3.86
C THR A 220 -3.39 -2.74 -3.21
N ASN A 221 -3.61 -3.67 -2.28
CA ASN A 221 -2.56 -4.41 -1.58
C ASN A 221 -2.04 -5.56 -2.45
N ILE A 222 -0.77 -5.50 -2.85
CA ILE A 222 -0.18 -6.48 -3.78
C ILE A 222 -0.14 -7.89 -3.19
N ARG A 223 0.07 -8.05 -1.88
CA ARG A 223 0.07 -9.37 -1.23
C ARG A 223 -1.31 -10.02 -1.29
N GLU A 224 -2.35 -9.22 -1.10
CA GLU A 224 -3.74 -9.69 -1.23
C GLU A 224 -4.08 -10.01 -2.69
N LEU A 225 -3.55 -9.22 -3.65
CA LEU A 225 -3.68 -9.52 -5.08
C LEU A 225 -3.06 -10.87 -5.46
N GLU A 226 -1.89 -11.19 -4.93
CA GLU A 226 -1.19 -12.46 -5.17
C GLU A 226 -2.02 -13.64 -4.61
N SER A 227 -2.47 -13.57 -3.37
CA SER A 227 -3.32 -14.60 -2.74
C SER A 227 -4.67 -14.74 -3.44
N PHE A 228 -5.27 -13.63 -3.88
CA PHE A 228 -6.50 -13.63 -4.67
C PHE A 228 -6.30 -14.32 -6.03
N CYS A 229 -5.16 -14.09 -6.68
CA CYS A 229 -4.82 -14.75 -7.93
C CYS A 229 -4.73 -16.27 -7.76
N GLU A 230 -4.05 -16.75 -6.72
CA GLU A 230 -3.96 -18.19 -6.41
C GLU A 230 -5.35 -18.80 -6.16
N ARG A 231 -6.19 -18.10 -5.41
CA ARG A 231 -7.55 -18.59 -5.10
C ARG A 231 -8.44 -18.66 -6.33
N CYS A 232 -8.38 -17.66 -7.23
CA CYS A 232 -9.12 -17.69 -8.49
C CYS A 232 -8.61 -18.79 -9.42
N ALA A 233 -7.29 -18.99 -9.49
CA ALA A 233 -6.71 -20.07 -10.29
C ALA A 233 -7.12 -21.45 -9.75
N GLY A 234 -7.14 -21.65 -8.43
CA GLY A 234 -7.67 -22.87 -7.81
C GLY A 234 -9.14 -23.11 -8.14
N ALA A 235 -9.98 -22.08 -8.06
CA ALA A 235 -11.40 -22.16 -8.43
C ALA A 235 -11.59 -22.45 -9.93
N SER A 236 -10.73 -21.87 -10.79
CA SER A 236 -10.74 -22.18 -12.24
C SER A 236 -10.45 -23.66 -12.50
N TYR A 237 -9.47 -24.23 -11.80
CA TYR A 237 -9.16 -25.66 -11.89
C TYR A 237 -10.36 -26.55 -11.48
N GLU A 238 -11.03 -26.24 -10.37
CA GLU A 238 -12.24 -26.94 -9.92
C GLU A 238 -13.37 -26.84 -10.96
N CYS A 239 -13.51 -25.69 -11.62
CA CYS A 239 -14.47 -25.49 -12.71
C CYS A 239 -14.12 -26.31 -13.94
N GLU A 240 -12.88 -26.38 -14.38
CA GLU A 240 -12.39 -27.18 -15.51
C GLU A 240 -12.64 -28.66 -15.28
N GLN A 241 -12.43 -29.18 -14.06
CA GLN A 241 -12.75 -30.56 -13.71
C GLN A 241 -14.26 -30.90 -13.87
N SER A 242 -15.09 -29.85 -13.74
CA SER A 242 -16.55 -29.95 -13.92
C SER A 242 -17.00 -29.64 -15.35
N GLY A 243 -16.05 -29.39 -16.28
CA GLY A 243 -16.34 -29.07 -17.68
C GLY A 243 -16.93 -27.69 -17.91
N ARG A 244 -16.69 -26.72 -17.02
CA ARG A 244 -17.15 -25.32 -17.09
C ARG A 244 -16.01 -24.35 -16.87
N GLU A 245 -16.22 -23.09 -17.22
CA GLU A 245 -15.28 -22.01 -16.97
C GLU A 245 -15.65 -21.26 -15.69
N LEU A 246 -14.65 -20.65 -15.05
CA LEU A 246 -14.84 -19.74 -13.91
C LEU A 246 -15.58 -18.48 -14.37
N THR A 247 -16.68 -18.15 -13.72
CA THR A 247 -17.53 -17.00 -14.09
C THR A 247 -17.10 -15.72 -13.38
N GLY A 248 -17.46 -14.56 -13.95
CA GLY A 248 -17.23 -13.25 -13.30
C GLY A 248 -17.87 -13.15 -11.92
N GLU A 249 -19.08 -13.69 -11.74
CA GLU A 249 -19.78 -13.69 -10.44
C GLU A 249 -19.04 -14.51 -9.37
N GLU A 250 -18.35 -15.59 -9.78
CA GLU A 250 -17.52 -16.37 -8.87
C GLU A 250 -16.24 -15.62 -8.50
N ILE A 251 -15.64 -14.91 -9.46
CA ILE A 251 -14.50 -14.02 -9.20
C ILE A 251 -14.91 -12.92 -8.22
N ASP A 252 -16.05 -12.27 -8.41
CA ASP A 252 -16.58 -11.25 -7.50
C ASP A 252 -16.80 -11.79 -6.09
N ARG A 253 -17.31 -13.00 -5.96
CA ARG A 253 -17.50 -13.66 -4.66
C ARG A 253 -16.18 -13.92 -3.95
N ILE A 254 -15.17 -14.41 -4.67
CA ILE A 254 -13.83 -14.60 -4.13
C ILE A 254 -13.18 -13.25 -3.77
N ALA A 255 -13.34 -12.24 -4.63
CA ALA A 255 -12.84 -10.89 -4.34
C ALA A 255 -13.39 -10.32 -3.03
N ASN A 256 -14.67 -10.53 -2.75
CA ASN A 256 -15.31 -10.12 -1.51
C ASN A 256 -14.79 -10.84 -0.24
N GLU A 257 -14.11 -12.00 -0.38
CA GLU A 257 -13.43 -12.67 0.74
C GLU A 257 -12.10 -12.03 1.09
N TYR A 258 -11.37 -11.48 0.10
CA TYR A 258 -10.02 -10.93 0.26
C TYR A 258 -10.01 -9.43 0.48
N PHE A 259 -10.87 -8.78 -0.24
CA PHE A 259 -10.93 -7.34 -0.21
C PHE A 259 -12.23 -6.98 0.50
N ASP A 260 -12.18 -6.01 1.35
CA ASP A 260 -13.38 -5.24 1.72
C ASP A 260 -13.86 -4.47 0.47
N THR A 261 -13.89 -5.20 -0.66
CA THR A 261 -14.52 -4.81 -1.92
C THR A 261 -16.05 -5.00 -1.84
N ALA A 262 -16.61 -4.93 -0.67
CA ALA A 262 -17.79 -4.18 -0.56
C ALA A 262 -17.39 -2.73 -0.91
N HIS A 263 -17.10 -2.43 -2.17
CA HIS A 263 -17.84 -1.41 -2.88
C HIS A 263 -19.31 -1.83 -2.79
N LYS A 264 -19.83 -1.89 -1.57
CA LYS A 264 -21.21 -1.58 -1.31
C LYS A 264 -21.33 -0.24 -1.99
N LYS A 265 -21.93 -0.22 -3.19
CA LYS A 265 -22.26 1.02 -3.87
C LYS A 265 -22.88 1.86 -2.79
N ILE A 266 -22.11 2.79 -2.24
CA ILE A 266 -22.62 3.66 -1.19
C ILE A 266 -23.72 4.44 -1.86
N HIS A 267 -24.95 4.05 -1.55
CA HIS A 267 -26.12 4.71 -2.08
C HIS A 267 -26.20 6.09 -1.45
N ILE A 268 -26.55 7.07 -2.25
CA ILE A 268 -26.68 8.45 -1.79
C ILE A 268 -27.67 8.57 -0.64
N ASP A 269 -28.69 7.72 -0.61
CA ASP A 269 -29.69 7.63 0.49
C ASP A 269 -29.01 7.30 1.83
N THR A 270 -27.97 6.43 1.82
CA THR A 270 -27.22 6.09 3.04
C THR A 270 -26.44 7.32 3.53
N VAL A 271 -25.80 8.06 2.60
CA VAL A 271 -25.08 9.30 2.94
C VAL A 271 -26.05 10.34 3.51
N GLN A 272 -27.20 10.54 2.86
CA GLN A 272 -28.25 11.47 3.33
C GLN A 272 -28.73 11.08 4.72
N SER A 273 -29.10 9.80 4.93
CA SER A 273 -29.58 9.29 6.22
C SER A 273 -28.58 9.49 7.37
N VAL A 274 -27.28 9.26 7.13
CA VAL A 274 -26.25 9.46 8.17
C VAL A 274 -26.07 10.93 8.51
N VAL A 275 -26.10 11.82 7.51
CA VAL A 275 -26.01 13.27 7.74
C VAL A 275 -27.24 13.83 8.42
N GLU A 276 -28.44 13.36 8.05
CA GLU A 276 -29.72 13.70 8.70
C GLU A 276 -29.68 13.38 10.19
N GLU A 277 -29.21 12.16 10.52
CA GLU A 277 -29.09 11.71 11.89
C GLU A 277 -28.03 12.52 12.67
N PHE A 278 -26.92 12.85 12.04
CA PHE A 278 -25.81 13.58 12.67
C PHE A 278 -26.18 15.05 12.96
N TYR A 279 -26.81 15.72 12.01
CA TYR A 279 -27.18 17.14 12.13
C TYR A 279 -28.60 17.35 12.65
N HIS A 280 -29.36 16.28 12.93
CA HIS A 280 -30.77 16.33 13.37
C HIS A 280 -31.67 17.14 12.42
N VAL A 281 -31.53 16.93 11.13
CA VAL A 281 -32.30 17.52 10.06
C VAL A 281 -33.18 16.47 9.38
N SER A 282 -34.39 16.86 8.93
CA SER A 282 -35.23 15.94 8.17
C SER A 282 -34.76 15.82 6.72
N HIS A 283 -35.12 14.72 6.05
CA HIS A 283 -34.83 14.52 4.63
C HIS A 283 -35.38 15.67 3.77
N GLU A 284 -36.63 16.10 4.01
CA GLU A 284 -37.24 17.21 3.29
C GLU A 284 -36.47 18.54 3.48
N GLU A 285 -35.89 18.76 4.65
CA GLU A 285 -35.06 19.93 4.93
C GLU A 285 -33.70 19.83 4.24
N LEU A 286 -33.10 18.63 4.22
CA LEU A 286 -31.81 18.40 3.60
C LEU A 286 -31.86 18.64 2.08
N ILE A 287 -32.86 18.11 1.38
CA ILE A 287 -32.99 18.27 -0.08
C ILE A 287 -33.73 19.57 -0.46
N GLY A 288 -34.53 20.15 0.45
CA GLY A 288 -35.41 21.29 0.21
C GLY A 288 -34.68 22.62 0.00
N PRO A 289 -35.46 23.69 -0.28
CA PRO A 289 -34.92 25.03 -0.58
C PRO A 289 -34.56 25.85 0.67
N ARG A 290 -34.83 25.35 1.89
CA ARG A 290 -34.56 26.08 3.15
C ARG A 290 -33.08 26.46 3.29
N ARG A 291 -32.83 27.70 3.77
CA ARG A 291 -31.49 28.30 3.87
C ARG A 291 -31.08 28.62 5.31
N MET A 292 -31.68 27.98 6.32
CA MET A 292 -31.23 28.12 7.70
C MET A 292 -29.78 27.59 7.79
N ALA A 293 -28.94 28.27 8.56
CA ALA A 293 -27.47 28.03 8.57
C ALA A 293 -27.10 26.57 8.88
N ASN A 294 -27.78 25.94 9.86
CA ASN A 294 -27.56 24.51 10.20
C ASN A 294 -27.98 23.59 9.06
N ILE A 295 -29.13 23.80 8.43
CA ILE A 295 -29.62 22.97 7.32
C ILE A 295 -28.74 23.14 6.08
N ALA A 296 -28.35 24.40 5.79
CA ALA A 296 -27.46 24.68 4.66
C ALA A 296 -26.08 24.02 4.82
N PHE A 297 -25.54 24.05 6.04
CA PHE A 297 -24.26 23.42 6.32
C PHE A 297 -24.35 21.89 6.29
N ALA A 298 -25.38 21.28 6.90
CA ALA A 298 -25.63 19.84 6.78
C ALA A 298 -25.72 19.39 5.31
N ARG A 299 -26.39 20.17 4.47
CA ARG A 299 -26.48 19.93 3.03
C ARG A 299 -25.12 20.02 2.33
N HIS A 300 -24.29 21.01 2.68
CA HIS A 300 -22.92 21.09 2.13
C HIS A 300 -22.08 19.87 2.48
N VAL A 301 -22.19 19.41 3.73
CA VAL A 301 -21.49 18.18 4.21
C VAL A 301 -22.02 16.94 3.47
N ALA A 302 -23.35 16.79 3.31
CA ALA A 302 -23.93 15.67 2.59
C ALA A 302 -23.50 15.62 1.12
N ILE A 303 -23.48 16.76 0.44
CA ILE A 303 -22.99 16.87 -0.94
C ILE A 303 -21.49 16.53 -1.01
N TYR A 304 -20.69 17.01 -0.06
CA TYR A 304 -19.25 16.71 0.00
C TYR A 304 -19.00 15.19 0.16
N LEU A 305 -19.69 14.55 1.12
CA LEU A 305 -19.58 13.11 1.35
C LEU A 305 -20.12 12.29 0.18
N ALA A 306 -21.21 12.71 -0.46
CA ALA A 306 -21.75 12.05 -1.64
C ALA A 306 -20.77 12.09 -2.83
N MET A 307 -20.08 13.21 -3.05
CA MET A 307 -19.07 13.33 -4.09
C MET A 307 -17.79 12.55 -3.80
N ASP A 308 -17.49 12.34 -2.52
CA ASP A 308 -16.29 11.64 -2.07
C ASP A 308 -16.49 10.10 -2.04
N MET A 309 -17.71 9.64 -1.69
CA MET A 309 -17.98 8.24 -1.37
C MET A 309 -18.90 7.53 -2.37
N CYS A 310 -19.72 8.28 -3.13
CA CYS A 310 -20.59 7.71 -4.16
C CYS A 310 -19.95 7.91 -5.53
N GLU A 311 -19.98 6.90 -6.39
CA GLU A 311 -19.51 6.99 -7.78
C GLU A 311 -20.52 7.77 -8.65
N MET A 312 -20.74 9.04 -8.31
CA MET A 312 -21.72 9.90 -8.97
C MET A 312 -21.07 11.15 -9.56
N THR A 313 -21.56 11.57 -10.71
CA THR A 313 -21.15 12.86 -11.29
C THR A 313 -21.83 14.03 -10.59
N THR A 314 -21.23 15.22 -10.64
CA THR A 314 -21.76 16.45 -10.05
C THR A 314 -23.23 16.75 -10.44
N PRO A 315 -23.67 16.54 -11.71
CA PRO A 315 -25.07 16.70 -12.07
C PRO A 315 -26.00 15.67 -11.39
N MET A 316 -25.54 14.41 -11.25
CA MET A 316 -26.32 13.36 -10.59
C MET A 316 -26.51 13.69 -9.11
N VAL A 317 -25.42 14.05 -8.40
CA VAL A 317 -25.52 14.50 -7.01
C VAL A 317 -26.43 15.70 -6.87
N GLY A 318 -26.33 16.67 -7.78
CA GLY A 318 -27.22 17.86 -7.79
C GLY A 318 -28.70 17.50 -7.90
N ALA A 319 -29.05 16.50 -8.70
CA ALA A 319 -30.41 16.01 -8.86
C ALA A 319 -30.98 15.46 -7.55
N GLU A 320 -30.21 14.65 -6.82
CA GLU A 320 -30.59 14.02 -5.54
C GLU A 320 -30.73 15.04 -4.37
N PHE A 321 -30.12 16.21 -4.50
CA PHE A 321 -30.25 17.30 -3.54
C PHE A 321 -31.22 18.38 -4.00
N GLY A 322 -32.36 17.99 -4.61
CA GLY A 322 -33.46 18.90 -4.98
C GLY A 322 -33.18 19.66 -6.27
N GLY A 323 -32.55 19.05 -7.27
CA GLY A 323 -32.32 19.61 -8.60
C GLY A 323 -31.31 20.77 -8.62
N ARG A 324 -30.27 20.71 -7.79
CA ARG A 324 -29.25 21.75 -7.73
C ARG A 324 -28.31 21.64 -8.92
N ASN A 325 -27.93 22.80 -9.45
CA ASN A 325 -27.01 22.84 -10.59
C ASN A 325 -25.56 22.54 -10.19
N HIS A 326 -24.74 22.18 -11.16
CA HIS A 326 -23.33 21.86 -11.02
C HIS A 326 -22.52 22.92 -10.21
N SER A 327 -22.79 24.21 -10.44
CA SER A 327 -22.08 25.28 -9.72
C SER A 327 -22.41 25.32 -8.23
N THR A 328 -23.64 24.96 -7.85
CA THR A 328 -24.05 24.85 -6.44
C THR A 328 -23.36 23.68 -5.74
N VAL A 329 -23.23 22.53 -6.41
CA VAL A 329 -22.51 21.35 -5.89
C VAL A 329 -21.04 21.69 -5.65
N LEU A 330 -20.34 22.27 -6.63
CA LEU A 330 -18.96 22.71 -6.48
C LEU A 330 -18.74 23.77 -5.41
N SER A 331 -19.71 24.71 -5.27
CA SER A 331 -19.68 25.71 -4.20
C SER A 331 -19.81 25.06 -2.82
N SER A 332 -20.66 24.04 -2.69
CA SER A 332 -20.83 23.27 -1.44
C SER A 332 -19.56 22.58 -1.01
N ILE A 333 -18.85 21.94 -1.94
CA ILE A 333 -17.57 21.30 -1.69
C ILE A 333 -16.54 22.31 -1.17
N LYS A 334 -16.40 23.47 -1.84
CA LYS A 334 -15.47 24.53 -1.43
C LYS A 334 -15.77 25.09 -0.04
N VAL A 335 -17.03 25.15 0.35
CA VAL A 335 -17.45 25.61 1.70
C VAL A 335 -16.94 24.64 2.76
N VAL A 336 -17.09 23.33 2.54
CA VAL A 336 -16.61 22.30 3.48
C VAL A 336 -15.09 22.28 3.53
N GLU A 337 -14.40 22.28 2.38
CA GLU A 337 -12.94 22.31 2.29
C GLU A 337 -12.33 23.53 2.99
N LYS A 338 -12.95 24.69 2.86
CA LYS A 338 -12.51 25.90 3.57
C LYS A 338 -12.64 25.71 5.08
N LYS A 339 -13.79 25.21 5.53
CA LYS A 339 -14.04 25.04 6.96
C LYS A 339 -13.16 23.95 7.59
N LEU A 340 -12.80 22.91 6.84
CA LEU A 340 -11.83 21.88 7.27
C LEU A 340 -10.43 22.44 7.58
N LYS A 341 -10.05 23.55 6.94
CA LYS A 341 -8.76 24.21 7.23
C LYS A 341 -8.79 25.04 8.52
N GLU A 342 -9.98 25.42 8.96
CA GLU A 342 -10.20 26.32 10.11
C GLU A 342 -10.68 25.57 11.36
N ASP A 343 -11.32 24.39 11.19
CA ASP A 343 -12.00 23.65 12.25
C ASP A 343 -11.58 22.17 12.28
N ARG A 344 -10.77 21.84 13.29
CA ARG A 344 -10.29 20.47 13.50
C ARG A 344 -11.38 19.49 13.93
N SER A 345 -12.41 19.98 14.65
CA SER A 345 -13.55 19.16 15.09
C SER A 345 -14.35 18.65 13.90
N LEU A 346 -14.52 19.46 12.84
CA LEU A 346 -15.19 19.04 11.62
C LEU A 346 -14.49 17.87 10.92
N CYS A 347 -13.18 17.77 11.03
CA CYS A 347 -12.42 16.63 10.47
C CYS A 347 -12.77 15.32 11.20
N GLU A 348 -12.90 15.37 12.52
CA GLU A 348 -13.29 14.23 13.36
C GLU A 348 -14.76 13.83 13.08
N ASP A 349 -15.65 14.81 12.95
CA ASP A 349 -17.05 14.59 12.61
C ASP A 349 -17.23 13.93 11.24
N LEU A 350 -16.50 14.40 10.23
CA LEU A 350 -16.51 13.80 8.88
C LEU A 350 -15.99 12.36 8.89
N GLN A 351 -14.94 12.09 9.67
CA GLN A 351 -14.43 10.73 9.80
C GLN A 351 -15.41 9.79 10.49
N ALA A 352 -16.11 10.29 11.53
CA ALA A 352 -17.16 9.53 12.21
C ALA A 352 -18.35 9.24 11.25
N MET A 353 -18.77 10.23 10.46
CA MET A 353 -19.81 10.03 9.44
C MET A 353 -19.40 9.05 8.35
N ARG A 354 -18.16 9.13 7.81
CA ARG A 354 -17.64 8.16 6.83
C ARG A 354 -17.68 6.74 7.36
N ASN A 355 -17.18 6.52 8.58
CA ASN A 355 -17.20 5.20 9.21
C ASN A 355 -18.65 4.67 9.36
N LYS A 356 -19.58 5.54 9.74
CA LYS A 356 -20.99 5.17 9.89
C LYS A 356 -21.68 4.89 8.56
N ILE A 357 -21.34 5.62 7.50
CA ILE A 357 -21.81 5.34 6.13
C ILE A 357 -21.34 3.96 5.67
N ILE A 358 -20.06 3.67 5.83
CA ILE A 358 -19.47 2.35 5.48
C ILE A 358 -20.16 1.21 6.25
N LEU A 359 -20.46 1.40 7.53
CA LEU A 359 -21.14 0.38 8.35
C LEU A 359 -22.63 0.17 7.96
N LYS A 360 -23.31 1.19 7.45
CA LYS A 360 -24.71 1.11 7.03
C LYS A 360 -24.92 0.73 5.55
N SER A 361 -23.85 0.78 4.75
CA SER A 361 -23.84 0.33 3.34
C SER A 361 -23.62 -1.15 3.24
#